data_ace22bd94d3cb92a505f8787dfafd1f2
#
_entry.id   ace22bd94d3cb92a505f8787dfafd1f2
#
_cell.length_a   1.000
_cell.length_b   1.000
_cell.length_c   1.000
_cell.angle_alpha   90.00
_cell.angle_beta   90.00
_cell.angle_gamma   90.00
#
_symmetry.space_group_name_H-M   'P 1'
#
loop_
_entity.id
_entity.type
_entity.pdbx_description
1 polymer ?
#
loop_
_entity_poly.entity_id
_entity_poly.type
_entity_poly.pdbx_seq_one_letter_code
_entity_poly.pdbx_strand_id
1 'polypeptide(L)'
;VFPSFRGAPVVRGRRDLDTMQRRFSATKASVMTVHLCSTVPTGNDTNRCGADSYGLVHGASNVYVNDASLLPTAPGVNPQASVMAFAIRNARRFVDRERHV
;
A
#
# COMPACT_ATOMS: atom_id res chain seq x y z
N VAL A 1 4.20 12.98 -3.28
CA VAL A 1 3.01 13.78 -3.01
C VAL A 1 3.41 15.24 -3.13
N PHE A 2 2.91 15.93 -4.13
CA PHE A 2 3.09 17.39 -4.23
C PHE A 2 1.80 18.03 -3.70
N PRO A 3 1.82 18.60 -2.49
CA PRO A 3 0.65 19.30 -2.01
C PRO A 3 0.45 20.56 -2.87
N SER A 4 -0.68 20.65 -3.52
CA SER A 4 -1.09 21.88 -4.15
C SER A 4 -1.51 22.86 -3.04
N PHE A 5 -0.61 23.75 -2.69
CA PHE A 5 -0.82 24.72 -1.63
C PHE A 5 -0.84 26.15 -2.24
N ARG A 6 -1.98 26.78 -2.19
CA ARG A 6 -2.13 28.17 -2.69
C ARG A 6 -1.29 29.11 -1.83
N GLY A 7 -0.23 29.71 -2.41
CA GLY A 7 0.70 30.58 -1.69
C GLY A 7 1.78 29.81 -0.92
N ALA A 8 2.09 28.56 -1.34
CA ALA A 8 3.19 27.81 -0.74
C ALA A 8 4.51 28.58 -0.84
N PRO A 9 5.24 28.74 0.26
CA PRO A 9 6.57 29.31 0.19
C PRO A 9 7.53 28.35 -0.51
N VAL A 10 8.53 28.90 -1.19
CA VAL A 10 9.60 28.09 -1.76
C VAL A 10 10.42 27.51 -0.62
N VAL A 11 10.46 26.19 -0.52
CA VAL A 11 11.28 25.48 0.46
C VAL A 11 12.72 25.43 -0.03
N ARG A 12 13.64 26.11 0.65
CA ARG A 12 15.08 26.15 0.35
C ARG A 12 15.92 25.40 1.38
N GLY A 13 15.34 25.07 2.52
CA GLY A 13 16.04 24.36 3.59
C GLY A 13 15.10 23.86 4.70
N ARG A 14 15.68 23.15 5.66
CA ARG A 14 14.92 22.49 6.73
C ARG A 14 14.10 23.47 7.60
N ARG A 15 14.60 24.67 7.82
CA ARG A 15 13.85 25.72 8.57
C ARG A 15 12.55 26.13 7.88
N ASP A 16 12.52 26.10 6.57
CA ASP A 16 11.31 26.44 5.80
C ASP A 16 10.25 25.35 5.95
N LEU A 17 10.65 24.08 6.09
CA LEU A 17 9.75 22.95 6.36
C LEU A 17 9.08 23.11 7.73
N ASP A 18 9.81 23.48 8.76
CA ASP A 18 9.26 23.70 10.11
C ASP A 18 8.24 24.85 10.11
N THR A 19 8.52 25.89 9.34
CA THR A 19 7.59 27.02 9.14
C THR A 19 6.35 26.60 8.34
N MET A 20 6.53 25.74 7.35
CA MET A 20 5.43 25.20 6.54
C MET A 20 4.49 24.33 7.38
N GLN A 21 5.01 23.47 8.25
CA GLN A 21 4.19 22.62 9.11
C GLN A 21 3.23 23.44 9.99
N ARG A 22 3.67 24.58 10.52
CA ARG A 22 2.83 25.47 11.34
C ARG A 22 1.76 26.19 10.54
N ARG A 23 1.93 26.33 9.22
CA ARG A 23 1.01 27.02 8.30
C ARG A 23 0.13 26.06 7.50
N PHE A 24 0.32 24.76 7.71
CA PHE A 24 -0.41 23.73 6.98
C PHE A 24 -1.87 23.69 7.46
N SER A 25 -2.78 24.13 6.62
CA SER A 25 -4.21 24.10 6.90
C SER A 25 -4.91 23.11 5.97
N ALA A 26 -5.74 22.25 6.53
CA ALA A 26 -6.53 21.30 5.76
C ALA A 26 -7.40 21.96 4.67
N THR A 27 -7.81 23.21 4.89
CA THR A 27 -8.60 23.98 3.92
C THR A 27 -7.79 24.57 2.76
N LYS A 28 -6.46 24.63 2.91
CA LYS A 28 -5.53 25.22 1.93
C LYS A 28 -4.63 24.19 1.24
N ALA A 29 -4.63 22.95 1.72
CA ALA A 29 -3.81 21.90 1.19
C ALA A 29 -4.68 20.80 0.58
N SER A 30 -4.34 20.36 -0.63
CA SER A 30 -4.88 19.15 -1.23
C SER A 30 -3.88 18.03 -1.02
N VAL A 31 -4.27 17.03 -0.24
CA VAL A 31 -3.45 15.83 0.01
C VAL A 31 -4.17 14.65 -0.61
N MET A 32 -3.48 13.93 -1.49
CA MET A 32 -4.03 12.71 -2.06
C MET A 32 -2.97 11.60 -2.12
N THR A 33 -3.43 10.38 -2.11
CA THR A 33 -2.62 9.20 -2.47
C THR A 33 -3.28 8.45 -3.61
N VAL A 34 -2.46 7.88 -4.48
CA VAL A 34 -2.92 7.02 -5.58
C VAL A 34 -2.45 5.57 -5.39
N HIS A 35 -1.58 5.34 -4.41
CA HIS A 35 -1.04 4.03 -4.08
C HIS A 35 -1.67 3.52 -2.79
N LEU A 36 -2.86 2.95 -2.91
CA LEU A 36 -3.60 2.38 -1.79
C LEU A 36 -3.08 0.95 -1.56
N CYS A 37 -2.47 0.74 -0.39
CA CYS A 37 -1.88 -0.54 0.03
C CYS A 37 -2.40 -0.92 1.42
N SER A 38 -2.12 -2.16 1.85
CA SER A 38 -2.25 -2.62 3.23
C SER A 38 -3.69 -2.73 3.78
N THR A 39 -4.70 -2.82 2.94
CA THR A 39 -6.08 -3.05 3.40
C THR A 39 -6.29 -4.51 3.85
N VAL A 40 -5.59 -5.46 3.21
CA VAL A 40 -5.59 -6.88 3.53
C VAL A 40 -4.12 -7.36 3.57
N PRO A 41 -3.32 -6.90 4.55
CA PRO A 41 -1.90 -7.21 4.58
C PRO A 41 -1.64 -8.70 4.72
N THR A 42 -0.59 -9.19 4.04
CA THR A 42 -0.17 -10.59 4.13
C THR A 42 0.65 -10.87 5.37
N GLY A 43 0.46 -12.03 5.95
CA GLY A 43 1.28 -12.53 7.07
C GLY A 43 0.64 -13.68 7.82
N ASN A 44 1.40 -14.25 8.76
CA ASN A 44 0.95 -15.39 9.56
C ASN A 44 0.20 -14.98 10.85
N ASP A 45 0.31 -13.72 11.26
CA ASP A 45 -0.41 -13.20 12.41
C ASP A 45 -1.83 -12.80 12.02
N THR A 46 -2.79 -13.67 12.30
CA THR A 46 -4.21 -13.49 11.95
C THR A 46 -4.88 -12.31 12.66
N ASN A 47 -4.27 -11.76 13.71
CA ASN A 47 -4.77 -10.56 14.38
C ASN A 47 -4.38 -9.27 13.65
N ARG A 48 -3.34 -9.33 12.81
CA ARG A 48 -2.78 -8.17 12.12
C ARG A 48 -2.84 -8.28 10.59
N CYS A 49 -3.01 -9.50 10.08
CA CYS A 49 -2.97 -9.80 8.66
C CYS A 49 -4.32 -10.38 8.22
N GLY A 50 -4.82 -9.93 7.08
CA GLY A 50 -6.08 -10.40 6.51
C GLY A 50 -5.94 -11.64 5.62
N ALA A 51 -4.71 -11.90 5.13
CA ALA A 51 -4.42 -13.04 4.26
C ALA A 51 -3.07 -13.67 4.58
N ASP A 52 -2.91 -14.92 4.19
CA ASP A 52 -1.62 -15.62 4.27
C ASP A 52 -0.60 -15.06 3.27
N SER A 53 0.60 -15.63 3.27
CA SER A 53 1.69 -15.18 2.39
C SER A 53 1.39 -15.31 0.89
N TYR A 54 0.35 -16.02 0.50
CA TYR A 54 -0.05 -16.26 -0.90
C TYR A 54 -1.42 -15.68 -1.24
N GLY A 55 -1.99 -14.88 -0.35
CA GLY A 55 -3.22 -14.15 -0.58
C GLY A 55 -4.50 -14.89 -0.21
N LEU A 56 -4.44 -16.10 0.35
CA LEU A 56 -5.62 -16.76 0.89
C LEU A 56 -6.10 -16.02 2.13
N VAL A 57 -7.35 -15.59 2.12
CA VAL A 57 -7.94 -14.85 3.24
C VAL A 57 -8.04 -15.77 4.47
N HIS A 58 -7.56 -15.30 5.61
CA HIS A 58 -7.64 -16.06 6.86
C HIS A 58 -9.10 -16.38 7.22
N GLY A 59 -9.35 -17.64 7.55
CA GLY A 59 -10.70 -18.14 7.83
C GLY A 59 -11.54 -18.50 6.61
N ALA A 60 -11.04 -18.29 5.40
CA ALA A 60 -11.67 -18.73 4.17
C ALA A 60 -10.91 -19.91 3.53
N SER A 61 -11.61 -20.77 2.80
CA SER A 61 -11.00 -21.92 2.12
C SER A 61 -10.67 -21.66 0.65
N ASN A 62 -11.36 -20.68 0.04
CA ASN A 62 -11.33 -20.45 -1.42
C ASN A 62 -11.40 -18.98 -1.82
N VAL A 63 -11.13 -18.05 -0.91
CA VAL A 63 -11.13 -16.62 -1.18
C VAL A 63 -9.70 -16.11 -1.20
N TYR A 64 -9.28 -15.59 -2.33
CA TYR A 64 -7.93 -15.06 -2.54
C TYR A 64 -7.98 -13.58 -2.90
N VAL A 65 -7.03 -12.83 -2.34
CA VAL A 65 -6.75 -11.44 -2.71
C VAL A 65 -5.46 -11.42 -3.53
N ASN A 66 -5.40 -10.63 -4.60
CA ASN A 66 -4.23 -10.60 -5.47
C ASN A 66 -3.99 -9.22 -6.08
N ASP A 67 -3.93 -8.20 -5.24
CA ASP A 67 -3.70 -6.82 -5.61
C ASP A 67 -2.79 -6.08 -4.61
N ALA A 68 -2.71 -4.76 -4.71
CA ALA A 68 -1.87 -3.92 -3.85
C ALA A 68 -2.28 -3.95 -2.36
N SER A 69 -3.50 -4.39 -2.04
CA SER A 69 -3.95 -4.48 -0.65
C SER A 69 -3.15 -5.48 0.18
N LEU A 70 -2.55 -6.49 -0.48
CA LEU A 70 -1.68 -7.49 0.15
C LEU A 70 -0.35 -6.92 0.66
N LEU A 71 0.13 -5.82 0.11
CA LEU A 71 1.40 -5.23 0.54
C LEU A 71 1.27 -4.75 1.99
N PRO A 72 2.11 -5.22 2.92
CA PRO A 72 1.98 -4.86 4.34
C PRO A 72 2.31 -3.39 4.61
N THR A 73 3.08 -2.75 3.75
CA THR A 73 3.41 -1.32 3.79
C THR A 73 3.57 -0.77 2.38
N ALA A 74 3.46 0.55 2.24
CA ALA A 74 3.79 1.22 0.99
C ALA A 74 5.31 1.13 0.73
N PRO A 75 5.73 0.71 -0.47
CA PRO A 75 7.18 0.52 -0.78
C PRO A 75 7.99 1.83 -0.92
N GLY A 76 7.37 2.99 -0.73
CA GLY A 76 8.05 4.29 -0.83
C GLY A 76 8.31 4.78 -2.26
N VAL A 77 8.03 3.95 -3.26
CA VAL A 77 8.08 4.23 -4.70
C VAL A 77 6.81 3.70 -5.36
N ASN A 78 6.67 3.88 -6.67
CA ASN A 78 5.54 3.30 -7.40
C ASN A 78 5.50 1.77 -7.21
N PRO A 79 4.40 1.19 -6.69
CA PRO A 79 4.35 -0.21 -6.25
C PRO A 79 4.12 -1.20 -7.39
N GLN A 80 3.99 -0.76 -8.64
CA GLN A 80 3.56 -1.59 -9.76
C GLN A 80 4.39 -2.87 -9.91
N ALA A 81 5.71 -2.78 -9.89
CA ALA A 81 6.58 -3.94 -10.01
C ALA A 81 6.39 -4.93 -8.83
N SER A 82 6.25 -4.41 -7.61
CA SER A 82 5.97 -5.23 -6.42
C SER A 82 4.62 -5.94 -6.52
N VAL A 83 3.57 -5.22 -6.94
CA VAL A 83 2.23 -5.80 -7.12
C VAL A 83 2.25 -6.88 -8.19
N MET A 84 2.91 -6.65 -9.32
CA MET A 84 3.05 -7.66 -10.39
C MET A 84 3.81 -8.90 -9.91
N ALA A 85 4.89 -8.73 -9.16
CA ALA A 85 5.66 -9.85 -8.62
C ALA A 85 4.82 -10.70 -7.65
N PHE A 86 4.07 -10.07 -6.74
CA PHE A 86 3.14 -10.75 -5.84
C PHE A 86 2.06 -11.47 -6.64
N ALA A 87 1.44 -10.83 -7.62
CA ALA A 87 0.37 -11.40 -8.42
C ALA A 87 0.82 -12.65 -9.16
N ILE A 88 1.98 -12.61 -9.81
CA ILE A 88 2.54 -13.75 -10.54
C ILE A 88 2.87 -14.90 -9.57
N ARG A 89 3.51 -14.59 -8.45
CA ARG A 89 3.86 -15.61 -7.44
C ARG A 89 2.62 -16.31 -6.90
N ASN A 90 1.61 -15.56 -6.53
CA ASN A 90 0.38 -16.06 -5.94
C ASN A 90 -0.41 -16.89 -6.96
N ALA A 91 -0.53 -16.41 -8.20
CA ALA A 91 -1.20 -17.13 -9.27
C ALA A 91 -0.52 -18.48 -9.56
N ARG A 92 0.81 -18.54 -9.61
CA ARG A 92 1.56 -19.79 -9.77
C ARG A 92 1.26 -20.75 -8.62
N ARG A 93 1.31 -20.27 -7.39
CA ARG A 93 1.03 -21.10 -6.21
C ARG A 93 -0.40 -21.63 -6.22
N PHE A 94 -1.37 -20.82 -6.64
CA PHE A 94 -2.76 -21.24 -6.79
C PHE A 94 -2.89 -22.38 -7.81
N VAL A 95 -2.33 -22.21 -9.00
CA VAL A 95 -2.37 -23.23 -10.07
C VAL A 95 -1.70 -24.55 -9.63
N ASP A 96 -0.58 -24.47 -8.96
CA ASP A 96 0.13 -25.67 -8.47
C ASP A 96 -0.70 -26.41 -7.41
N ARG A 97 -1.38 -25.68 -6.53
CA ARG A 97 -2.27 -26.28 -5.53
C ARG A 97 -3.45 -27.01 -6.17
N GLU A 98 -4.10 -26.38 -7.14
CA GLU A 98 -5.28 -26.97 -7.83
C GLU A 98 -4.92 -28.20 -8.68
N ARG A 99 -3.68 -28.33 -9.11
CA ARG A 99 -3.20 -29.52 -9.86
C ARG A 99 -2.95 -30.75 -9.00
N HIS A 100 -2.86 -30.58 -7.70
CA HIS A 100 -2.56 -31.65 -6.75
C HIS A 100 -3.76 -32.03 -5.87
N VAL A 101 -4.93 -31.50 -6.16
CA VAL A 101 -6.23 -31.90 -5.62
C VAL A 101 -6.95 -32.75 -6.66
#